data_0dd96dc9fb2f05dac13519e786c38e79
#
_entry.id   0dd96dc9fb2f05dac13519e786c38e79
#
_cell.length_a   1.000
_cell.length_b   1.000
_cell.length_c   1.000
_cell.angle_alpha   90.00
_cell.angle_beta   90.00
_cell.angle_gamma   90.00
#
_symmetry.space_group_name_H-M   'P 1'
#
loop_
_entity.id
_entity.type
_entity.pdbx_description
1 polymer ?
#
loop_
_entity_poly.entity_id
_entity_poly.type
_entity_poly.pdbx_seq_one_letter_code
_entity_poly.pdbx_strand_id
1 'polypeptide(L)'
;MAARTPVIFLHVGAMKTGTSYLQQLMTDNKQVLLEQGLLFPGKQGWSDQVLAVRDILDLRLDSELRERGTGAWGRLRAEMLAYQGRASLVSMEFLSFASAEKARTVVRSLRGAEVHVILTVRDSSRVIPAQWQENTQNRGTISWPDYVEAILADSDEQSASRQVFQRALNVPRMLEAWGQAVPKERLHVILVPTPTTRPAELWERFASVIGIDPSVCAPPTRPRNASLGYASADLMRRANVQLADVGMLAYGRTMKSYLSKQVLMGREGEPAVATSRALSDFALNWNRSMSDAIAKSGAHVVGDPSDLDVAPSDASEIAPPPEEQVLDAARDAVAGLQKVIGTRTKRLESAHRDAPADVEPPPVAPAVDIERWAAAPDPLDAAVTDVAMLARHAMALRTRLRRAVGEPEGDATFDESRPSSETVGLVGKVMRRVRYL
;
A
#
# COMPACT_ATOMS: atom_id res chain seq x y z
N MET A 1 41.79 5.92 -12.08
CA MET A 1 40.78 4.91 -12.44
C MET A 1 39.60 5.64 -13.08
N ALA A 2 39.10 5.19 -14.24
CA ALA A 2 37.93 5.77 -14.83
C ALA A 2 36.76 5.58 -13.87
N ALA A 3 35.95 6.64 -13.62
CA ALA A 3 34.79 6.56 -12.77
C ALA A 3 33.79 5.54 -13.38
N ARG A 4 33.39 4.55 -12.59
CA ARG A 4 32.41 3.54 -13.01
C ARG A 4 31.07 4.23 -13.25
N THR A 5 30.41 3.98 -14.37
CA THR A 5 29.06 4.45 -14.62
C THR A 5 28.11 3.85 -13.57
N PRO A 6 27.38 4.68 -12.79
CA PRO A 6 26.40 4.18 -11.82
C PRO A 6 25.31 3.35 -12.52
N VAL A 7 24.91 2.24 -11.93
CA VAL A 7 23.77 1.44 -12.37
C VAL A 7 22.58 1.73 -11.46
N ILE A 8 21.42 2.03 -12.05
CA ILE A 8 20.19 2.34 -11.27
C ILE A 8 19.04 1.49 -11.77
N PHE A 9 18.48 0.68 -10.88
CA PHE A 9 17.26 -0.07 -11.12
C PHE A 9 16.05 0.73 -10.66
N LEU A 10 15.03 0.84 -11.52
CA LEU A 10 13.72 1.41 -11.24
C LEU A 10 12.68 0.29 -11.26
N HIS A 11 12.26 -0.20 -10.10
CA HIS A 11 11.14 -1.12 -9.99
C HIS A 11 9.84 -0.31 -10.01
N VAL A 12 9.17 -0.34 -11.15
CA VAL A 12 8.06 0.57 -11.48
C VAL A 12 6.67 0.01 -11.17
N GLY A 13 6.57 -1.18 -10.68
CA GLY A 13 5.30 -1.89 -10.42
C GLY A 13 5.21 -3.13 -11.32
N ALA A 14 4.01 -3.63 -11.71
CA ALA A 14 2.71 -3.02 -11.51
C ALA A 14 2.25 -3.04 -10.03
N MET A 15 1.10 -2.40 -9.77
CA MET A 15 0.47 -2.51 -8.44
C MET A 15 -0.03 -3.96 -8.19
N LYS A 16 -0.11 -4.37 -6.93
CA LYS A 16 -0.62 -5.70 -6.50
C LYS A 16 0.16 -6.92 -7.01
N THR A 17 1.41 -6.72 -7.36
CA THR A 17 2.32 -7.75 -7.86
C THR A 17 3.39 -8.15 -6.84
N GLY A 18 3.10 -8.02 -5.54
CA GLY A 18 4.04 -8.36 -4.47
C GLY A 18 5.04 -7.25 -4.12
N THR A 19 4.85 -6.03 -4.63
CA THR A 19 5.74 -4.89 -4.37
C THR A 19 5.96 -4.62 -2.89
N SER A 20 4.91 -4.67 -2.07
CA SER A 20 5.03 -4.46 -0.61
C SER A 20 5.90 -5.52 0.07
N TYR A 21 5.88 -6.77 -0.40
CA TYR A 21 6.75 -7.84 0.12
C TYR A 21 8.21 -7.53 -0.21
N LEU A 22 8.51 -7.20 -1.47
CA LEU A 22 9.86 -6.86 -1.92
C LEU A 22 10.38 -5.61 -1.20
N GLN A 23 9.56 -4.57 -1.08
CA GLN A 23 9.91 -3.32 -0.39
C GLN A 23 10.21 -3.54 1.09
N GLN A 24 9.40 -4.36 1.78
CA GLN A 24 9.62 -4.70 3.19
C GLN A 24 10.91 -5.51 3.36
N LEU A 25 11.10 -6.54 2.51
CA LEU A 25 12.32 -7.34 2.54
C LEU A 25 13.56 -6.47 2.35
N MET A 26 13.56 -5.57 1.36
CA MET A 26 14.68 -4.67 1.10
C MET A 26 14.89 -3.65 2.23
N THR A 27 13.82 -3.19 2.86
CA THR A 27 13.89 -2.28 4.01
C THR A 27 14.51 -2.97 5.23
N ASP A 28 14.06 -4.18 5.53
CA ASP A 28 14.55 -4.98 6.67
C ASP A 28 16.02 -5.41 6.47
N ASN A 29 16.45 -5.59 5.22
CA ASN A 29 17.81 -6.02 4.86
C ASN A 29 18.68 -4.88 4.28
N LYS A 30 18.32 -3.61 4.50
CA LYS A 30 18.98 -2.45 3.87
C LYS A 30 20.50 -2.45 4.06
N GLN A 31 20.97 -2.78 5.26
CA GLN A 31 22.38 -2.81 5.57
C GLN A 31 23.10 -3.96 4.85
N VAL A 32 22.51 -5.15 4.83
CA VAL A 32 23.05 -6.32 4.11
C VAL A 32 23.15 -6.03 2.60
N LEU A 33 22.10 -5.43 2.03
CA LEU A 33 22.12 -5.03 0.61
C LEU A 33 23.23 -4.02 0.33
N LEU A 34 23.46 -3.06 1.21
CA LEU A 34 24.55 -2.08 1.07
C LEU A 34 25.92 -2.77 1.08
N GLU A 35 26.13 -3.74 1.96
CA GLU A 35 27.36 -4.56 2.01
C GLU A 35 27.56 -5.39 0.74
N GLN A 36 26.47 -5.80 0.09
CA GLN A 36 26.49 -6.45 -1.24
C GLN A 36 26.64 -5.44 -2.40
N GLY A 37 26.87 -4.17 -2.10
CA GLY A 37 27.04 -3.12 -3.09
C GLY A 37 25.76 -2.62 -3.74
N LEU A 38 24.59 -2.87 -3.13
CA LEU A 38 23.29 -2.38 -3.60
C LEU A 38 22.74 -1.34 -2.62
N LEU A 39 22.62 -0.09 -3.08
CA LEU A 39 21.98 0.98 -2.31
C LEU A 39 20.46 0.93 -2.48
N PHE A 40 19.73 0.80 -1.37
CA PHE A 40 18.29 1.09 -1.30
C PHE A 40 18.12 2.50 -0.71
N PRO A 41 17.97 3.56 -1.57
CA PRO A 41 18.16 4.94 -1.16
C PRO A 41 17.04 5.48 -0.28
N GLY A 42 17.34 6.60 0.40
CA GLY A 42 16.45 7.29 1.33
C GLY A 42 16.75 6.94 2.79
N LYS A 43 16.86 7.94 3.68
CA LYS A 43 17.12 7.74 5.12
C LYS A 43 16.02 6.90 5.78
N GLN A 44 14.76 7.18 5.44
CA GLN A 44 13.57 6.43 5.85
C GLN A 44 13.20 5.32 4.85
N GLY A 45 14.12 4.94 3.95
CA GLY A 45 13.92 3.90 2.96
C GLY A 45 12.72 4.19 2.05
N TRP A 46 11.75 3.27 2.03
CA TRP A 46 10.59 3.35 1.16
C TRP A 46 9.77 4.65 1.28
N SER A 47 9.63 5.24 2.48
CA SER A 47 8.87 6.49 2.68
C SER A 47 9.47 7.67 1.91
N ASP A 48 10.80 7.77 1.84
CA ASP A 48 11.47 8.83 1.07
C ASP A 48 11.32 8.58 -0.43
N GLN A 49 11.29 7.32 -0.87
CA GLN A 49 11.04 6.96 -2.26
C GLN A 49 9.61 7.32 -2.71
N VAL A 50 8.60 7.16 -1.81
CA VAL A 50 7.22 7.61 -2.07
C VAL A 50 7.18 9.10 -2.37
N LEU A 51 7.81 9.92 -1.52
CA LEU A 51 7.85 11.38 -1.70
C LEU A 51 8.59 11.77 -2.97
N ALA A 52 9.73 11.13 -3.24
CA ALA A 52 10.55 11.39 -4.42
C ALA A 52 9.81 11.06 -5.73
N VAL A 53 9.12 9.92 -5.81
CA VAL A 53 8.36 9.55 -7.01
C VAL A 53 7.13 10.43 -7.20
N ARG A 54 6.46 10.84 -6.11
CA ARG A 54 5.37 11.81 -6.21
C ARG A 54 5.85 13.17 -6.71
N ASP A 55 7.03 13.62 -6.27
CA ASP A 55 7.65 14.86 -6.72
C ASP A 55 7.94 14.85 -8.23
N ILE A 56 8.66 13.84 -8.74
CA ILE A 56 9.04 13.79 -10.17
C ILE A 56 7.85 13.56 -11.11
N LEU A 57 6.80 12.89 -10.63
CA LEU A 57 5.59 12.63 -11.43
C LEU A 57 4.52 13.71 -11.28
N ASP A 58 4.73 14.74 -10.47
CA ASP A 58 3.74 15.78 -10.10
C ASP A 58 2.43 15.18 -9.55
N LEU A 59 2.54 14.11 -8.76
CA LEU A 59 1.39 13.54 -8.09
C LEU A 59 1.03 14.37 -6.87
N ARG A 60 -0.27 14.64 -6.69
CA ARG A 60 -0.76 15.47 -5.58
C ARG A 60 -0.26 14.93 -4.24
N LEU A 61 0.27 15.84 -3.43
CA LEU A 61 0.60 15.65 -2.02
C LEU A 61 -0.38 16.47 -1.19
N ASP A 62 -0.83 15.90 -0.07
CA ASP A 62 -1.53 16.66 0.94
C ASP A 62 -0.63 17.82 1.42
N SER A 63 -1.25 18.91 1.87
CA SER A 63 -0.53 20.12 2.33
C SER A 63 0.56 19.78 3.35
N GLU A 64 0.29 18.84 4.24
CA GLU A 64 1.19 18.37 5.29
C GLU A 64 2.47 17.69 4.77
N LEU A 65 2.38 17.02 3.60
CA LEU A 65 3.51 16.33 2.98
C LEU A 65 4.18 17.14 1.87
N ARG A 66 3.61 18.28 1.50
CA ARG A 66 4.08 19.08 0.36
C ARG A 66 5.49 19.62 0.58
N GLU A 67 5.77 20.15 1.75
CA GLU A 67 7.09 20.71 2.09
C GLU A 67 8.18 19.63 2.04
N ARG A 68 7.93 18.45 2.62
CA ARG A 68 8.86 17.31 2.57
C ARG A 68 9.02 16.71 1.17
N GLY A 69 7.94 16.74 0.38
CA GLY A 69 7.91 16.26 -0.99
C GLY A 69 8.69 17.13 -1.96
N THR A 70 8.66 18.46 -1.79
CA THR A 70 9.33 19.38 -2.71
C THR A 70 10.84 19.10 -2.80
N GLY A 71 11.32 18.84 -4.02
CA GLY A 71 12.71 18.49 -4.31
C GLY A 71 13.16 17.12 -3.79
N ALA A 72 12.24 16.26 -3.35
CA ALA A 72 12.56 14.94 -2.82
C ALA A 72 13.23 14.05 -3.87
N TRP A 73 12.81 14.13 -5.13
CA TRP A 73 13.48 13.42 -6.23
C TRP A 73 14.94 13.87 -6.41
N GLY A 74 15.17 15.18 -6.35
CA GLY A 74 16.53 15.74 -6.46
C GLY A 74 17.47 15.19 -5.39
N ARG A 75 16.99 15.08 -4.15
CA ARG A 75 17.76 14.52 -3.02
C ARG A 75 18.06 13.03 -3.22
N LEU A 76 17.04 12.23 -3.58
CA LEU A 76 17.19 10.79 -3.82
C LEU A 76 18.13 10.52 -5.01
N ARG A 77 17.98 11.28 -6.09
CA ARG A 77 18.85 11.23 -7.26
C ARG A 77 20.31 11.52 -6.91
N ALA A 78 20.57 12.57 -6.13
CA ALA A 78 21.91 12.92 -5.70
C ALA A 78 22.58 11.78 -4.91
N GLU A 79 21.85 11.13 -4.00
CA GLU A 79 22.32 9.96 -3.25
C GLU A 79 22.70 8.81 -4.18
N MET A 80 21.83 8.47 -5.14
CA MET A 80 22.09 7.39 -6.11
C MET A 80 23.27 7.65 -7.03
N LEU A 81 23.40 8.87 -7.55
CA LEU A 81 24.50 9.23 -8.46
C LEU A 81 25.86 9.35 -7.75
N ALA A 82 25.85 9.69 -6.46
CA ALA A 82 27.07 9.75 -5.64
C ALA A 82 27.54 8.37 -5.14
N TYR A 83 26.69 7.36 -5.21
CA TYR A 83 26.98 6.03 -4.69
C TYR A 83 28.06 5.33 -5.53
N GLN A 84 29.11 4.84 -4.87
CA GLN A 84 30.26 4.20 -5.52
C GLN A 84 30.19 2.66 -5.51
N GLY A 85 29.12 2.09 -4.98
CA GLY A 85 28.90 0.63 -5.01
C GLY A 85 28.44 0.13 -6.38
N ARG A 86 27.91 -1.09 -6.41
CA ARG A 86 27.57 -1.78 -7.64
C ARG A 86 26.36 -1.20 -8.35
N ALA A 87 25.27 -0.92 -7.59
CA ALA A 87 24.02 -0.38 -8.12
C ALA A 87 23.18 0.31 -7.04
N SER A 88 22.18 1.07 -7.47
CA SER A 88 21.10 1.59 -6.62
C SER A 88 19.75 1.08 -7.11
N LEU A 89 18.77 0.93 -6.20
CA LEU A 89 17.43 0.44 -6.53
C LEU A 89 16.35 1.32 -5.90
N VAL A 90 15.48 1.89 -6.73
CA VAL A 90 14.21 2.52 -6.30
C VAL A 90 13.08 1.54 -6.57
N SER A 91 12.25 1.28 -5.55
CA SER A 91 11.06 0.43 -5.70
C SER A 91 9.81 1.19 -5.27
N MET A 92 9.10 1.74 -6.26
CA MET A 92 7.89 2.51 -6.00
C MET A 92 6.88 2.36 -7.15
N GLU A 93 5.81 1.63 -6.88
CA GLU A 93 4.77 1.28 -7.85
C GLU A 93 4.02 2.49 -8.46
N PHE A 94 4.11 3.68 -7.88
CA PHE A 94 3.56 4.89 -8.51
C PHE A 94 4.28 5.26 -9.80
N LEU A 95 5.48 4.74 -10.03
CA LEU A 95 6.15 4.87 -11.33
C LEU A 95 5.34 4.21 -12.46
N SER A 96 4.48 3.24 -12.16
CA SER A 96 3.55 2.66 -13.14
C SER A 96 2.56 3.68 -13.71
N PHE A 97 2.34 4.81 -13.03
CA PHE A 97 1.45 5.87 -13.49
C PHE A 97 2.09 6.77 -14.56
N ALA A 98 3.38 6.65 -14.80
CA ALA A 98 4.08 7.49 -15.74
C ALA A 98 3.52 7.32 -17.16
N SER A 99 3.29 8.45 -17.84
CA SER A 99 3.17 8.49 -19.30
C SER A 99 4.55 8.25 -19.94
N ALA A 100 4.60 8.00 -21.25
CA ALA A 100 5.87 7.89 -21.98
C ALA A 100 6.75 9.15 -21.82
N GLU A 101 6.14 10.33 -21.78
CA GLU A 101 6.85 11.59 -21.53
C GLU A 101 7.45 11.64 -20.11
N LYS A 102 6.66 11.30 -19.09
CA LYS A 102 7.12 11.27 -17.70
C LYS A 102 8.18 10.19 -17.48
N ALA A 103 8.05 9.01 -18.10
CA ALA A 103 9.06 7.94 -18.05
C ALA A 103 10.40 8.45 -18.64
N ARG A 104 10.36 9.09 -19.82
CA ARG A 104 11.55 9.74 -20.40
C ARG A 104 12.12 10.85 -19.50
N THR A 105 11.28 11.61 -18.80
CA THR A 105 11.72 12.65 -17.87
C THR A 105 12.45 12.05 -16.68
N VAL A 106 11.91 10.98 -16.09
CA VAL A 106 12.57 10.22 -14.99
C VAL A 106 13.94 9.73 -15.45
N VAL A 107 14.01 9.02 -16.58
CA VAL A 107 15.29 8.47 -17.08
C VAL A 107 16.28 9.58 -17.43
N ARG A 108 15.85 10.65 -18.09
CA ARG A 108 16.71 11.81 -18.40
C ARG A 108 17.24 12.50 -17.16
N SER A 109 16.48 12.53 -16.07
CA SER A 109 16.94 13.10 -14.80
C SER A 109 18.12 12.32 -14.21
N LEU A 110 18.25 11.05 -14.55
CA LEU A 110 19.35 10.14 -14.13
C LEU A 110 20.51 10.08 -15.16
N ARG A 111 20.64 11.11 -16.01
CA ARG A 111 21.73 11.17 -16.98
C ARG A 111 23.09 11.00 -16.31
N GLY A 112 23.93 10.18 -16.90
CA GLY A 112 25.22 9.76 -16.34
C GLY A 112 25.20 8.39 -15.64
N ALA A 113 24.00 7.80 -15.50
CA ALA A 113 23.82 6.45 -15.01
C ALA A 113 23.29 5.50 -16.09
N GLU A 114 23.55 4.22 -15.94
CA GLU A 114 22.88 3.14 -16.66
C GLU A 114 21.58 2.79 -15.95
N VAL A 115 20.43 3.10 -16.58
CA VAL A 115 19.13 2.91 -15.97
C VAL A 115 18.48 1.63 -16.49
N HIS A 116 18.09 0.74 -15.57
CA HIS A 116 17.30 -0.45 -15.82
C HIS A 116 15.90 -0.29 -15.24
N VAL A 117 14.90 -0.79 -15.94
CA VAL A 117 13.49 -0.78 -15.50
C VAL A 117 13.04 -2.19 -15.22
N ILE A 118 12.42 -2.40 -14.06
CA ILE A 118 11.85 -3.69 -13.64
C ILE A 118 10.35 -3.54 -13.51
N LEU A 119 9.60 -4.40 -14.19
CA LEU A 119 8.16 -4.51 -14.08
C LEU A 119 7.79 -5.89 -13.54
N THR A 120 7.16 -5.96 -12.38
CA THR A 120 6.56 -7.19 -11.86
C THR A 120 5.14 -7.34 -12.42
N VAL A 121 4.79 -8.51 -12.92
CA VAL A 121 3.51 -8.80 -13.57
C VAL A 121 2.86 -10.01 -12.92
N ARG A 122 1.58 -9.91 -12.63
CA ARG A 122 0.79 -10.98 -12.00
C ARG A 122 -0.51 -11.16 -12.76
N ASP A 123 -1.06 -12.37 -12.74
CA ASP A 123 -2.33 -12.63 -13.40
C ASP A 123 -3.46 -11.74 -12.89
N SER A 124 -4.34 -11.36 -13.82
CA SER A 124 -5.37 -10.36 -13.59
C SER A 124 -6.47 -10.86 -12.66
N SER A 125 -6.74 -12.18 -12.63
CA SER A 125 -7.78 -12.74 -11.75
C SER A 125 -7.46 -12.53 -10.27
N ARG A 126 -6.16 -12.46 -9.92
CA ARG A 126 -5.69 -12.18 -8.56
C ARG A 126 -5.46 -10.68 -8.31
N VAL A 127 -5.16 -9.91 -9.37
CA VAL A 127 -4.85 -8.47 -9.23
C VAL A 127 -6.12 -7.65 -9.12
N ILE A 128 -7.17 -7.96 -9.89
CA ILE A 128 -8.44 -7.20 -9.90
C ILE A 128 -9.11 -7.17 -8.51
N PRO A 129 -9.34 -8.31 -7.83
CA PRO A 129 -9.87 -8.30 -6.46
C PRO A 129 -8.97 -7.55 -5.47
N ALA A 130 -7.65 -7.77 -5.55
CA ALA A 130 -6.70 -7.11 -4.66
C ALA A 130 -6.66 -5.58 -4.87
N GLN A 131 -6.96 -5.10 -6.08
CA GLN A 131 -7.07 -3.68 -6.36
C GLN A 131 -8.36 -3.08 -5.78
N TRP A 132 -9.49 -3.78 -5.87
CA TRP A 132 -10.73 -3.36 -5.22
C TRP A 132 -10.57 -3.31 -3.69
N GLN A 133 -9.96 -4.32 -3.08
CA GLN A 133 -9.67 -4.34 -1.64
C GLN A 133 -8.75 -3.18 -1.23
N GLU A 134 -7.73 -2.84 -2.02
CA GLU A 134 -6.90 -1.66 -1.77
C GLU A 134 -7.70 -0.35 -1.92
N ASN A 135 -8.60 -0.30 -2.89
CA ASN A 135 -9.49 0.85 -3.08
C ASN A 135 -10.37 1.06 -1.84
N THR A 136 -10.96 0.00 -1.26
CA THR A 136 -11.75 0.11 -0.02
C THR A 136 -10.90 0.57 1.15
N GLN A 137 -9.66 0.10 1.28
CA GLN A 137 -8.72 0.57 2.32
C GLN A 137 -8.30 2.03 2.13
N ASN A 138 -8.42 2.57 0.92
CA ASN A 138 -8.12 3.97 0.55
C ASN A 138 -9.39 4.80 0.37
N ARG A 139 -10.46 4.51 1.12
CA ARG A 139 -11.76 5.23 1.15
C ARG A 139 -12.67 4.97 -0.06
N GLY A 140 -12.41 3.95 -0.85
CA GLY A 140 -13.33 3.54 -1.91
C GLY A 140 -14.70 3.11 -1.35
N THR A 141 -15.75 3.52 -2.04
CA THR A 141 -17.16 3.27 -1.65
C THR A 141 -17.90 2.37 -2.63
N ILE A 142 -17.29 2.03 -3.77
CA ILE A 142 -17.90 1.19 -4.80
C ILE A 142 -18.00 -0.26 -4.31
N SER A 143 -19.13 -0.91 -4.54
CA SER A 143 -19.30 -2.33 -4.24
C SER A 143 -18.49 -3.19 -5.18
N TRP A 144 -18.24 -4.44 -4.80
CA TRP A 144 -17.49 -5.35 -5.68
C TRP A 144 -18.24 -5.67 -6.98
N PRO A 145 -19.55 -5.96 -6.98
CA PRO A 145 -20.30 -6.13 -8.23
C PRO A 145 -20.22 -4.91 -9.16
N ASP A 146 -20.45 -3.70 -8.62
CA ASP A 146 -20.38 -2.46 -9.42
C ASP A 146 -18.96 -2.16 -9.92
N TYR A 147 -17.93 -2.51 -9.14
CA TYR A 147 -16.53 -2.38 -9.56
C TYR A 147 -16.23 -3.30 -10.74
N VAL A 148 -16.70 -4.56 -10.69
CA VAL A 148 -16.53 -5.51 -11.79
C VAL A 148 -17.30 -5.05 -13.02
N GLU A 149 -18.56 -4.64 -12.86
CA GLU A 149 -19.35 -4.08 -13.97
C GLU A 149 -18.62 -2.91 -14.64
N ALA A 150 -18.09 -1.98 -13.85
CA ALA A 150 -17.33 -0.85 -14.36
C ALA A 150 -16.05 -1.25 -15.12
N ILE A 151 -15.41 -2.38 -14.77
CA ILE A 151 -14.24 -2.90 -15.49
C ILE A 151 -14.67 -3.60 -16.79
N LEU A 152 -15.75 -4.36 -16.75
CA LEU A 152 -16.25 -5.14 -17.89
C LEU A 152 -16.94 -4.26 -18.94
N ALA A 153 -17.49 -3.11 -18.55
CA ALA A 153 -18.17 -2.19 -19.45
C ALA A 153 -17.23 -1.71 -20.57
N ASP A 154 -17.66 -1.90 -21.80
CA ASP A 154 -16.94 -1.48 -23.02
C ASP A 154 -17.36 -0.06 -23.46
N SER A 155 -17.82 0.76 -22.52
CA SER A 155 -18.28 2.11 -22.80
C SER A 155 -17.14 3.12 -22.74
N ASP A 156 -17.21 4.15 -23.59
CA ASP A 156 -16.33 5.34 -23.54
C ASP A 156 -16.49 6.15 -22.25
N GLU A 157 -17.53 5.89 -21.45
CA GLU A 157 -17.68 6.45 -20.12
C GLU A 157 -16.62 5.90 -19.17
N GLN A 158 -15.59 6.70 -18.96
CA GLN A 158 -14.49 6.36 -18.05
C GLN A 158 -14.93 6.52 -16.61
N SER A 159 -15.51 5.45 -16.04
CA SER A 159 -15.73 5.41 -14.59
C SER A 159 -14.39 5.55 -13.83
N ALA A 160 -14.43 6.14 -12.65
CA ALA A 160 -13.23 6.29 -11.81
C ALA A 160 -12.52 4.94 -11.58
N SER A 161 -13.29 3.85 -11.43
CA SER A 161 -12.76 2.50 -11.24
C SER A 161 -11.99 2.01 -12.48
N ARG A 162 -12.54 2.23 -13.67
CA ARG A 162 -11.87 1.86 -14.93
C ARG A 162 -10.61 2.70 -15.16
N GLN A 163 -10.64 4.01 -14.85
CA GLN A 163 -9.45 4.86 -14.91
C GLN A 163 -8.34 4.37 -13.97
N VAL A 164 -8.68 3.99 -12.74
CA VAL A 164 -7.72 3.43 -11.78
C VAL A 164 -7.18 2.10 -12.29
N PHE A 165 -8.03 1.21 -12.82
CA PHE A 165 -7.61 -0.05 -13.43
C PHE A 165 -6.64 0.19 -14.59
N GLN A 166 -6.98 1.02 -15.55
CA GLN A 166 -6.13 1.34 -16.70
C GLN A 166 -4.80 1.98 -16.28
N ARG A 167 -4.81 2.83 -15.28
CA ARG A 167 -3.61 3.51 -14.82
C ARG A 167 -2.69 2.60 -14.02
N ALA A 168 -3.24 1.74 -13.18
CA ALA A 168 -2.49 0.97 -12.19
C ALA A 168 -2.11 -0.45 -12.66
N LEU A 169 -2.86 -1.02 -13.61
CA LEU A 169 -2.77 -2.43 -13.96
C LEU A 169 -2.56 -2.68 -15.48
N ASN A 170 -2.54 -1.65 -16.30
CA ASN A 170 -2.34 -1.80 -17.74
C ASN A 170 -0.85 -2.02 -18.06
N VAL A 171 -0.42 -3.27 -17.98
CA VAL A 171 0.96 -3.70 -18.28
C VAL A 171 1.39 -3.35 -19.71
N PRO A 172 0.57 -3.56 -20.77
CA PRO A 172 0.92 -3.13 -22.12
C PRO A 172 1.30 -1.65 -22.20
N ARG A 173 0.51 -0.76 -21.58
CA ARG A 173 0.79 0.67 -21.53
C ARG A 173 2.10 0.97 -20.77
N MET A 174 2.36 0.25 -19.68
CA MET A 174 3.59 0.44 -18.90
C MET A 174 4.83 0.03 -19.71
N LEU A 175 4.75 -1.11 -20.39
CA LEU A 175 5.82 -1.60 -21.26
C LEU A 175 6.10 -0.63 -22.40
N GLU A 176 5.06 -0.08 -23.04
CA GLU A 176 5.19 0.94 -24.06
C GLU A 176 5.85 2.21 -23.50
N ALA A 177 5.34 2.73 -22.39
CA ALA A 177 5.85 3.97 -21.79
C ALA A 177 7.33 3.87 -21.38
N TRP A 178 7.70 2.80 -20.72
CA TRP A 178 9.07 2.60 -20.22
C TRP A 178 10.02 2.08 -21.30
N GLY A 179 9.53 1.26 -22.24
CA GLY A 179 10.29 0.80 -23.41
C GLY A 179 10.71 1.93 -24.36
N GLN A 180 9.98 3.06 -24.35
CA GLN A 180 10.43 4.27 -25.06
C GLN A 180 11.48 5.09 -24.29
N ALA A 181 11.70 4.79 -23.00
CA ALA A 181 12.60 5.54 -22.14
C ALA A 181 13.96 4.85 -21.95
N VAL A 182 14.03 3.52 -22.05
CA VAL A 182 15.26 2.72 -21.93
C VAL A 182 15.41 1.73 -23.10
N PRO A 183 16.62 1.31 -23.45
CA PRO A 183 16.83 0.20 -24.39
C PRO A 183 16.16 -1.08 -23.90
N LYS A 184 15.73 -1.94 -24.83
CA LYS A 184 15.03 -3.20 -24.48
C LYS A 184 15.85 -4.15 -23.59
N GLU A 185 17.17 -4.13 -23.73
CA GLU A 185 18.11 -4.92 -22.92
C GLU A 185 18.14 -4.49 -21.45
N ARG A 186 17.58 -3.30 -21.14
CA ARG A 186 17.46 -2.74 -19.80
C ARG A 186 16.02 -2.73 -19.29
N LEU A 187 15.12 -3.36 -20.02
CA LEU A 187 13.74 -3.57 -19.62
C LEU A 187 13.58 -5.02 -19.13
N HIS A 188 13.16 -5.19 -17.89
CA HIS A 188 13.01 -6.49 -17.25
C HIS A 188 11.56 -6.70 -16.83
N VAL A 189 11.03 -7.89 -17.10
CA VAL A 189 9.70 -8.32 -16.64
C VAL A 189 9.86 -9.52 -15.72
N ILE A 190 9.30 -9.45 -14.54
CA ILE A 190 9.30 -10.55 -13.57
C ILE A 190 7.86 -11.02 -13.39
N LEU A 191 7.58 -12.25 -13.80
CA LEU A 191 6.29 -12.88 -13.56
C LEU A 191 6.20 -13.29 -12.09
N VAL A 192 5.11 -12.90 -11.44
CA VAL A 192 4.88 -13.21 -10.02
C VAL A 192 4.42 -14.65 -9.90
N PRO A 193 5.12 -15.49 -9.12
CA PRO A 193 4.80 -16.91 -9.01
C PRO A 193 3.39 -17.14 -8.50
N THR A 194 2.82 -18.29 -8.87
CA THR A 194 1.51 -18.72 -8.39
C THR A 194 1.54 -18.98 -6.87
N PRO A 195 0.39 -18.97 -6.16
CA PRO A 195 0.35 -19.21 -4.71
C PRO A 195 0.86 -20.58 -4.27
N THR A 196 0.89 -21.54 -5.18
CA THR A 196 1.36 -22.91 -4.92
C THR A 196 2.88 -23.02 -4.88
N THR A 197 3.61 -22.00 -5.33
CA THR A 197 5.07 -21.96 -5.32
C THR A 197 5.62 -21.55 -3.96
N ARG A 198 6.95 -21.70 -3.79
CA ARG A 198 7.62 -21.31 -2.54
C ARG A 198 7.50 -19.79 -2.29
N PRO A 199 7.24 -19.37 -1.05
CA PRO A 199 7.13 -17.94 -0.71
C PRO A 199 8.33 -17.07 -1.11
N ALA A 200 9.53 -17.66 -1.11
CA ALA A 200 10.79 -16.97 -1.45
C ALA A 200 10.97 -16.74 -2.95
N GLU A 201 10.24 -17.44 -3.82
CA GLU A 201 10.51 -17.47 -5.27
C GLU A 201 10.38 -16.08 -5.92
N LEU A 202 9.44 -15.25 -5.48
CA LEU A 202 9.36 -13.87 -5.99
C LEU A 202 10.65 -13.08 -5.70
N TRP A 203 11.21 -13.24 -4.51
CA TRP A 203 12.47 -12.60 -4.16
C TRP A 203 13.64 -13.20 -4.97
N GLU A 204 13.69 -14.51 -5.14
CA GLU A 204 14.72 -15.18 -5.93
C GLU A 204 14.73 -14.67 -7.38
N ARG A 205 13.55 -14.56 -8.02
CA ARG A 205 13.41 -13.99 -9.35
C ARG A 205 13.83 -12.51 -9.40
N PHE A 206 13.44 -11.74 -8.40
CA PHE A 206 13.81 -10.33 -8.32
C PHE A 206 15.31 -10.14 -8.08
N ALA A 207 15.88 -10.90 -7.17
CA ALA A 207 17.29 -10.88 -6.82
C ALA A 207 18.19 -11.25 -8.02
N SER A 208 17.76 -12.20 -8.88
CA SER A 208 18.49 -12.56 -10.11
C SER A 208 18.62 -11.38 -11.07
N VAL A 209 17.60 -10.53 -11.20
CA VAL A 209 17.62 -9.34 -12.07
C VAL A 209 18.55 -8.26 -11.52
N ILE A 210 18.53 -8.02 -10.21
CA ILE A 210 19.39 -7.01 -9.59
C ILE A 210 20.78 -7.54 -9.23
N GLY A 211 21.05 -8.83 -9.52
CA GLY A 211 22.36 -9.47 -9.31
C GLY A 211 22.76 -9.64 -7.85
N ILE A 212 21.81 -9.95 -6.96
CA ILE A 212 22.03 -10.24 -5.54
C ILE A 212 21.83 -11.73 -5.30
N ASP A 213 22.68 -12.34 -4.46
CA ASP A 213 22.39 -13.67 -3.93
C ASP A 213 21.15 -13.60 -3.02
N PRO A 214 20.04 -14.29 -3.37
CA PRO A 214 18.82 -14.20 -2.58
C PRO A 214 18.98 -14.70 -1.13
N SER A 215 19.96 -15.56 -0.87
CA SER A 215 20.20 -16.17 0.45
C SER A 215 20.75 -15.20 1.49
N VAL A 216 21.34 -14.07 1.08
CA VAL A 216 21.90 -13.09 2.01
C VAL A 216 20.84 -12.28 2.76
N CYS A 217 19.62 -12.22 2.22
CA CYS A 217 18.52 -11.48 2.83
C CYS A 217 17.64 -12.39 3.69
N ALA A 218 17.47 -12.03 4.96
CA ALA A 218 16.49 -12.68 5.81
C ALA A 218 15.06 -12.41 5.30
N PRO A 219 14.13 -13.38 5.37
CA PRO A 219 12.75 -13.16 5.04
C PRO A 219 12.14 -12.10 5.97
N PRO A 220 11.11 -11.34 5.52
CA PRO A 220 10.48 -10.34 6.36
C PRO A 220 9.95 -10.94 7.66
N THR A 221 10.21 -10.26 8.78
CA THR A 221 9.80 -10.69 10.12
C THR A 221 8.29 -10.59 10.35
N ARG A 222 7.59 -9.83 9.52
CA ARG A 222 6.13 -9.71 9.59
C ARG A 222 5.47 -10.74 8.67
N PRO A 223 4.36 -11.35 9.12
CA PRO A 223 3.63 -12.29 8.29
C PRO A 223 3.19 -11.61 6.98
N ARG A 224 3.04 -12.43 5.92
CA ARG A 224 2.48 -11.98 4.64
C ARG A 224 1.26 -11.09 4.90
N ASN A 225 1.18 -9.95 4.20
CA ASN A 225 -0.04 -9.16 4.16
C ASN A 225 -1.16 -10.07 3.62
N ALA A 226 -1.95 -10.66 4.53
CA ALA A 226 -3.18 -11.32 4.15
C ALA A 226 -4.04 -10.30 3.38
N SER A 227 -4.79 -10.75 2.39
CA SER A 227 -5.81 -9.92 1.78
C SER A 227 -6.97 -9.74 2.76
N LEU A 228 -7.67 -8.62 2.73
CA LEU A 228 -8.96 -8.52 3.41
C LEU A 228 -9.89 -9.60 2.84
N GLY A 229 -10.66 -10.26 3.68
CA GLY A 229 -11.75 -11.09 3.21
C GLY A 229 -12.87 -10.24 2.59
N TYR A 230 -13.83 -10.88 1.96
CA TYR A 230 -14.88 -10.20 1.21
C TYR A 230 -15.78 -9.36 2.12
N ALA A 231 -16.27 -9.93 3.22
CA ALA A 231 -17.13 -9.25 4.18
C ALA A 231 -16.42 -8.09 4.88
N SER A 232 -15.16 -8.29 5.29
CA SER A 232 -14.34 -7.22 5.88
C SER A 232 -14.11 -6.06 4.90
N ALA A 233 -13.90 -6.33 3.62
CA ALA A 233 -13.77 -5.29 2.60
C ALA A 233 -15.10 -4.53 2.38
N ASP A 234 -16.22 -5.24 2.36
CA ASP A 234 -17.55 -4.61 2.22
C ASP A 234 -17.92 -3.76 3.45
N LEU A 235 -17.60 -4.23 4.66
CA LEU A 235 -17.73 -3.43 5.89
C LEU A 235 -16.93 -2.12 5.77
N MET A 236 -15.66 -2.20 5.37
CA MET A 236 -14.81 -1.02 5.20
C MET A 236 -15.42 -0.04 4.20
N ARG A 237 -15.89 -0.55 3.06
CA ARG A 237 -16.54 0.25 2.02
C ARG A 237 -17.77 0.99 2.54
N ARG A 238 -18.65 0.30 3.28
CA ARG A 238 -19.86 0.90 3.88
C ARG A 238 -19.50 1.98 4.90
N ALA A 239 -18.55 1.71 5.79
CA ALA A 239 -18.05 2.69 6.75
C ALA A 239 -17.43 3.92 6.07
N ASN A 240 -16.80 3.77 4.91
CA ASN A 240 -16.21 4.86 4.16
C ASN A 240 -17.22 5.91 3.71
N VAL A 241 -18.46 5.51 3.40
CA VAL A 241 -19.54 6.45 3.05
C VAL A 241 -19.78 7.42 4.21
N GLN A 242 -19.83 6.90 5.44
CA GLN A 242 -20.04 7.70 6.63
C GLN A 242 -18.80 8.49 7.08
N LEU A 243 -17.60 8.15 6.58
CA LEU A 243 -16.33 8.79 6.92
C LEU A 243 -15.79 9.71 5.80
N ALA A 244 -16.64 10.14 4.88
CA ALA A 244 -16.25 10.92 3.71
C ALA A 244 -15.59 12.28 4.04
N ASP A 245 -15.95 12.90 5.17
CA ASP A 245 -15.47 14.20 5.65
C ASP A 245 -14.17 14.12 6.46
N VAL A 246 -13.71 12.92 6.84
CA VAL A 246 -12.51 12.73 7.68
C VAL A 246 -11.24 13.00 6.88
N GLY A 247 -10.25 13.68 7.47
CA GLY A 247 -8.95 13.92 6.85
C GLY A 247 -8.19 12.63 6.52
N MET A 248 -7.46 12.63 5.38
CA MET A 248 -6.75 11.44 4.87
C MET A 248 -5.74 10.85 5.84
N LEU A 249 -5.01 11.69 6.58
CA LEU A 249 -4.01 11.23 7.54
C LEU A 249 -4.65 10.49 8.72
N ALA A 250 -5.70 11.07 9.30
CA ALA A 250 -6.44 10.46 10.41
C ALA A 250 -7.07 9.12 9.99
N TYR A 251 -7.71 9.11 8.81
CA TYR A 251 -8.26 7.90 8.19
C TYR A 251 -7.17 6.84 7.97
N GLY A 252 -6.07 7.20 7.31
CA GLY A 252 -4.99 6.28 6.97
C GLY A 252 -4.41 5.57 8.20
N ARG A 253 -4.31 6.26 9.32
CA ARG A 253 -3.78 5.71 10.58
C ARG A 253 -4.78 4.80 11.30
N THR A 254 -6.05 5.20 11.35
CA THR A 254 -7.06 4.46 12.12
C THR A 254 -7.74 3.38 11.29
N MET A 255 -8.22 3.71 10.09
CA MET A 255 -8.94 2.74 9.27
C MET A 255 -7.99 1.82 8.49
N LYS A 256 -7.01 2.38 7.75
CA LYS A 256 -6.14 1.56 6.91
C LYS A 256 -5.09 0.81 7.73
N SER A 257 -4.30 1.52 8.56
CA SER A 257 -3.14 0.93 9.24
C SER A 257 -3.52 0.12 10.47
N TYR A 258 -4.58 0.48 11.19
CA TYR A 258 -5.00 -0.24 12.38
C TYR A 258 -6.18 -1.17 12.09
N LEU A 259 -7.37 -0.63 11.79
CA LEU A 259 -8.57 -1.47 11.63
C LEU A 259 -8.40 -2.51 10.52
N SER A 260 -8.05 -2.07 9.31
CA SER A 260 -7.88 -3.00 8.19
C SER A 260 -6.73 -3.99 8.43
N LYS A 261 -5.51 -3.51 8.71
CA LYS A 261 -4.31 -4.36 8.69
C LYS A 261 -4.04 -5.13 9.97
N GLN A 262 -4.52 -4.67 11.13
CA GLN A 262 -4.24 -5.32 12.42
C GLN A 262 -5.45 -6.04 13.01
N VAL A 263 -6.66 -5.69 12.59
CA VAL A 263 -7.89 -6.32 13.07
C VAL A 263 -8.50 -7.20 11.98
N LEU A 264 -8.96 -6.59 10.88
CA LEU A 264 -9.76 -7.28 9.88
C LEU A 264 -8.95 -8.27 9.00
N MET A 265 -7.68 -7.96 8.67
CA MET A 265 -6.81 -8.92 7.96
C MET A 265 -6.40 -10.14 8.80
N GLY A 266 -6.60 -10.10 10.10
CA GLY A 266 -6.34 -11.22 11.01
C GLY A 266 -7.51 -12.21 11.15
N ARG A 267 -8.64 -11.94 10.52
CA ARG A 267 -9.83 -12.82 10.57
C ARG A 267 -9.59 -14.11 9.79
N GLU A 268 -9.78 -15.23 10.44
CA GLU A 268 -9.65 -16.56 9.83
C GLU A 268 -10.98 -17.02 9.21
N GLY A 269 -10.90 -17.86 8.19
CA GLY A 269 -12.08 -18.48 7.57
C GLY A 269 -12.96 -17.56 6.73
N GLU A 270 -12.58 -16.30 6.53
CA GLU A 270 -13.34 -15.37 5.71
C GLU A 270 -13.15 -15.69 4.21
N PRO A 271 -14.23 -15.82 3.43
CA PRO A 271 -14.12 -16.13 2.01
C PRO A 271 -13.34 -15.09 1.21
N ALA A 272 -12.65 -15.55 0.18
CA ALA A 272 -12.11 -14.68 -0.84
C ALA A 272 -13.23 -13.92 -1.58
N VAL A 273 -12.87 -12.83 -2.22
CA VAL A 273 -13.80 -12.07 -3.06
C VAL A 273 -14.34 -12.95 -4.18
N ALA A 274 -15.66 -12.94 -4.37
CA ALA A 274 -16.34 -13.77 -5.36
C ALA A 274 -15.93 -13.40 -6.79
N THR A 275 -15.91 -14.40 -7.68
CA THR A 275 -15.66 -14.19 -9.11
C THR A 275 -16.83 -14.72 -9.95
N SER A 276 -16.89 -14.29 -11.21
CA SER A 276 -17.88 -14.77 -12.19
C SER A 276 -17.17 -15.26 -13.45
N ARG A 277 -17.93 -15.99 -14.31
CA ARG A 277 -17.45 -16.39 -15.63
C ARG A 277 -17.00 -15.17 -16.46
N ALA A 278 -17.83 -14.13 -16.52
CA ALA A 278 -17.50 -12.91 -17.27
C ALA A 278 -16.18 -12.26 -16.79
N LEU A 279 -15.95 -12.20 -15.46
CA LEU A 279 -14.70 -11.68 -14.91
C LEU A 279 -13.51 -12.60 -15.23
N SER A 280 -13.69 -13.92 -15.16
CA SER A 280 -12.63 -14.89 -15.51
C SER A 280 -12.26 -14.79 -16.99
N ASP A 281 -13.25 -14.69 -17.89
CA ASP A 281 -13.03 -14.52 -19.33
C ASP A 281 -12.32 -13.21 -19.64
N PHE A 282 -12.72 -12.12 -18.98
CA PHE A 282 -12.03 -10.84 -19.05
C PHE A 282 -10.57 -10.96 -18.60
N ALA A 283 -10.33 -11.57 -17.45
CA ALA A 283 -8.98 -11.74 -16.91
C ALA A 283 -8.10 -12.59 -17.85
N LEU A 284 -8.65 -13.66 -18.43
CA LEU A 284 -7.95 -14.49 -19.40
C LEU A 284 -7.55 -13.69 -20.64
N ASN A 285 -8.48 -12.92 -21.21
CA ASN A 285 -8.20 -12.08 -22.39
C ASN A 285 -7.19 -10.98 -22.07
N TRP A 286 -7.27 -10.39 -20.88
CA TRP A 286 -6.31 -9.39 -20.42
C TRP A 286 -4.92 -9.99 -20.25
N ASN A 287 -4.80 -11.18 -19.67
CA ASN A 287 -3.53 -11.90 -19.52
C ASN A 287 -2.90 -12.25 -20.89
N ARG A 288 -3.70 -12.64 -21.87
CA ARG A 288 -3.21 -12.83 -23.26
C ARG A 288 -2.64 -11.55 -23.83
N SER A 289 -3.36 -10.43 -23.68
CA SER A 289 -2.88 -9.11 -24.11
C SER A 289 -1.59 -8.69 -23.42
N MET A 290 -1.45 -8.99 -22.11
CA MET A 290 -0.21 -8.76 -21.36
C MET A 290 0.93 -9.63 -21.90
N SER A 291 0.70 -10.93 -22.12
CA SER A 291 1.70 -11.85 -22.67
C SER A 291 2.18 -11.43 -24.05
N ASP A 292 1.27 -11.01 -24.93
CA ASP A 292 1.60 -10.49 -26.26
C ASP A 292 2.45 -9.21 -26.18
N ALA A 293 2.10 -8.29 -25.27
CA ALA A 293 2.86 -7.07 -25.07
C ALA A 293 4.26 -7.33 -24.51
N ILE A 294 4.38 -8.28 -23.57
CA ILE A 294 5.68 -8.72 -23.02
C ILE A 294 6.54 -9.30 -24.13
N ALA A 295 6.01 -10.22 -24.94
CA ALA A 295 6.74 -10.82 -26.05
C ALA A 295 7.20 -9.78 -27.09
N LYS A 296 6.33 -8.82 -27.43
CA LYS A 296 6.66 -7.73 -28.38
C LYS A 296 7.67 -6.72 -27.84
N SER A 297 7.74 -6.54 -26.53
CA SER A 297 8.62 -5.55 -25.89
C SER A 297 10.11 -5.85 -26.06
N GLY A 298 10.46 -7.12 -26.25
CA GLY A 298 11.86 -7.59 -26.26
C GLY A 298 12.55 -7.50 -24.89
N ALA A 299 11.78 -7.33 -23.81
CA ALA A 299 12.28 -7.29 -22.44
C ALA A 299 12.88 -8.64 -22.01
N HIS A 300 13.82 -8.58 -21.07
CA HIS A 300 14.30 -9.78 -20.39
C HIS A 300 13.22 -10.27 -19.41
N VAL A 301 12.71 -11.49 -19.63
CA VAL A 301 11.61 -12.08 -18.84
C VAL A 301 12.16 -13.11 -17.86
N VAL A 302 11.76 -13.00 -16.59
CA VAL A 302 12.05 -13.95 -15.52
C VAL A 302 10.76 -14.50 -14.94
N GLY A 303 10.60 -15.81 -14.92
CA GLY A 303 9.42 -16.55 -14.47
C GLY A 303 8.83 -17.41 -15.58
N ASP A 304 7.79 -18.16 -15.25
CA ASP A 304 7.12 -19.07 -16.17
C ASP A 304 5.87 -18.41 -16.74
N PRO A 305 5.61 -18.45 -18.07
CA PRO A 305 4.36 -17.93 -18.66
C PRO A 305 3.08 -18.49 -18.03
N SER A 306 3.10 -19.72 -17.50
CA SER A 306 1.98 -20.32 -16.77
C SER A 306 1.63 -19.59 -15.45
N ASP A 307 2.49 -18.73 -14.95
CA ASP A 307 2.18 -17.84 -13.81
C ASP A 307 1.03 -16.86 -14.12
N LEU A 308 0.71 -16.67 -15.40
CA LEU A 308 -0.41 -15.84 -15.87
C LEU A 308 -1.68 -16.65 -16.18
N ASP A 309 -1.68 -17.95 -15.92
CA ASP A 309 -2.87 -18.77 -16.15
C ASP A 309 -3.98 -18.41 -15.15
N VAL A 310 -5.21 -18.41 -15.65
CA VAL A 310 -6.42 -18.07 -14.88
C VAL A 310 -7.25 -19.31 -14.68
N ALA A 311 -7.62 -19.58 -13.43
CA ALA A 311 -8.61 -20.61 -13.14
C ALA A 311 -10.00 -20.13 -13.61
N PRO A 312 -10.74 -20.94 -14.40
CA PRO A 312 -12.09 -20.60 -14.83
C PRO A 312 -13.05 -20.55 -13.64
N SER A 313 -14.11 -19.75 -13.76
CA SER A 313 -15.25 -19.73 -12.84
C SER A 313 -16.52 -20.04 -13.61
N ASP A 314 -17.38 -20.88 -13.03
CA ASP A 314 -18.68 -21.21 -13.61
C ASP A 314 -19.83 -20.37 -13.03
N ALA A 315 -19.55 -19.52 -12.04
CA ALA A 315 -20.55 -18.64 -11.45
C ALA A 315 -21.08 -17.62 -12.48
N SER A 316 -22.39 -17.54 -12.63
CA SER A 316 -23.04 -16.60 -13.57
C SER A 316 -22.97 -15.15 -13.08
N GLU A 317 -23.06 -14.95 -11.76
CA GLU A 317 -23.14 -13.64 -11.13
C GLU A 317 -22.21 -13.53 -9.92
N ILE A 318 -21.90 -12.30 -9.55
CA ILE A 318 -21.17 -11.97 -8.34
C ILE A 318 -22.15 -11.58 -7.25
N ALA A 319 -22.39 -12.47 -6.30
CA ALA A 319 -23.20 -12.15 -5.13
C ALA A 319 -22.43 -11.25 -4.15
N PRO A 320 -23.11 -10.32 -3.44
CA PRO A 320 -22.51 -9.62 -2.30
C PRO A 320 -22.17 -10.61 -1.19
N PRO A 321 -21.30 -10.25 -0.24
CA PRO A 321 -21.04 -11.12 0.90
C PRO A 321 -22.31 -11.29 1.74
N PRO A 322 -22.54 -12.46 2.35
CA PRO A 322 -23.66 -12.67 3.27
C PRO A 322 -23.67 -11.63 4.38
N GLU A 323 -24.83 -11.07 4.69
CA GLU A 323 -24.98 -10.00 5.70
C GLU A 323 -24.43 -10.42 7.06
N GLU A 324 -24.69 -11.66 7.49
CA GLU A 324 -24.18 -12.19 8.74
C GLU A 324 -22.64 -12.13 8.82
N GLN A 325 -21.93 -12.43 7.73
CA GLN A 325 -20.48 -12.33 7.69
C GLN A 325 -20.00 -10.87 7.82
N VAL A 326 -20.74 -9.92 7.27
CA VAL A 326 -20.42 -8.49 7.41
C VAL A 326 -20.69 -8.03 8.84
N LEU A 327 -21.75 -8.51 9.48
CA LEU A 327 -22.06 -8.26 10.89
C LEU A 327 -20.97 -8.86 11.81
N ASP A 328 -20.44 -10.06 11.50
CA ASP A 328 -19.32 -10.63 12.25
C ASP A 328 -18.06 -9.79 12.09
N ALA A 329 -17.76 -9.32 10.88
CA ALA A 329 -16.66 -8.39 10.67
C ALA A 329 -16.86 -7.08 11.45
N ALA A 330 -18.08 -6.60 11.58
CA ALA A 330 -18.41 -5.41 12.36
C ALA A 330 -18.20 -5.62 13.86
N ARG A 331 -18.52 -6.81 14.41
CA ARG A 331 -18.25 -7.16 15.83
C ARG A 331 -16.75 -7.08 16.12
N ASP A 332 -15.92 -7.67 15.25
CA ASP A 332 -14.46 -7.62 15.40
C ASP A 332 -13.93 -6.19 15.22
N ALA A 333 -14.49 -5.42 14.29
CA ALA A 333 -14.13 -4.02 14.11
C ALA A 333 -14.44 -3.17 15.35
N VAL A 334 -15.61 -3.36 15.98
CA VAL A 334 -15.99 -2.69 17.23
C VAL A 334 -15.02 -3.06 18.35
N ALA A 335 -14.74 -4.35 18.55
CA ALA A 335 -13.80 -4.80 19.58
C ALA A 335 -12.40 -4.22 19.37
N GLY A 336 -11.91 -4.22 18.13
CA GLY A 336 -10.63 -3.61 17.76
C GLY A 336 -10.58 -2.11 18.03
N LEU A 337 -11.62 -1.38 17.59
CA LEU A 337 -11.70 0.07 17.81
C LEU A 337 -11.81 0.43 19.30
N GLN A 338 -12.59 -0.29 20.08
CA GLN A 338 -12.67 -0.10 21.53
C GLN A 338 -11.30 -0.31 22.20
N LYS A 339 -10.54 -1.34 21.77
CA LYS A 339 -9.19 -1.59 22.27
C LYS A 339 -8.24 -0.42 22.01
N VAL A 340 -8.21 0.12 20.78
CA VAL A 340 -7.33 1.26 20.45
C VAL A 340 -7.80 2.56 21.10
N ILE A 341 -9.11 2.77 21.26
CA ILE A 341 -9.69 3.88 22.01
C ILE A 341 -9.19 3.83 23.45
N GLY A 342 -9.35 2.69 24.14
CA GLY A 342 -8.88 2.52 25.53
C GLY A 342 -7.38 2.78 25.69
N THR A 343 -6.56 2.34 24.73
CA THR A 343 -5.12 2.60 24.73
C THR A 343 -4.82 4.10 24.59
N ARG A 344 -5.47 4.78 23.63
CA ARG A 344 -5.27 6.22 23.38
C ARG A 344 -5.78 7.08 24.52
N THR A 345 -6.92 6.70 25.13
CA THR A 345 -7.50 7.36 26.31
C THR A 345 -6.51 7.34 27.47
N LYS A 346 -6.00 6.15 27.84
CA LYS A 346 -5.01 6.02 28.92
C LYS A 346 -3.74 6.85 28.70
N ARG A 347 -3.25 6.91 27.46
CA ARG A 347 -2.09 7.75 27.10
C ARG A 347 -2.40 9.23 27.24
N LEU A 348 -3.58 9.66 26.80
CA LEU A 348 -3.99 11.07 26.89
C LEU A 348 -4.26 11.48 28.34
N GLU A 349 -4.84 10.60 29.17
CA GLU A 349 -4.97 10.81 30.62
C GLU A 349 -3.61 10.98 31.31
N SER A 350 -2.61 10.18 30.90
CA SER A 350 -1.26 10.35 31.43
C SER A 350 -0.67 11.70 31.03
N ALA A 351 -0.77 12.06 29.76
CA ALA A 351 -0.28 13.36 29.28
C ALA A 351 -1.01 14.55 29.95
N HIS A 352 -2.32 14.42 30.18
CA HIS A 352 -3.10 15.43 30.92
C HIS A 352 -2.66 15.56 32.38
N ARG A 353 -2.40 14.46 33.09
CA ARG A 353 -1.86 14.51 34.47
C ARG A 353 -0.51 15.20 34.55
N ASP A 354 0.35 14.97 33.52
CA ASP A 354 1.70 15.53 33.47
C ASP A 354 1.72 17.02 33.11
N ALA A 355 0.73 17.49 32.31
CA ALA A 355 0.61 18.86 31.82
C ALA A 355 -0.86 19.31 31.72
N PRO A 356 -1.59 19.47 32.85
CA PRO A 356 -3.02 19.73 32.85
C PRO A 356 -3.43 21.08 32.25
N ALA A 357 -2.52 22.06 32.21
CA ALA A 357 -2.76 23.36 31.60
C ALA A 357 -2.68 23.34 30.07
N ASP A 358 -1.93 22.38 29.49
CA ASP A 358 -1.59 22.35 28.09
C ASP A 358 -2.34 21.21 27.33
N VAL A 359 -2.81 20.22 28.06
CA VAL A 359 -3.43 19.02 27.49
C VAL A 359 -4.86 18.85 28.00
N GLU A 360 -5.84 18.89 27.12
CA GLU A 360 -7.24 18.62 27.46
C GLU A 360 -7.44 17.15 27.91
N PRO A 361 -8.38 16.89 28.84
CA PRO A 361 -8.76 15.53 29.21
C PRO A 361 -9.35 14.79 28.00
N PRO A 362 -9.23 13.45 27.97
CA PRO A 362 -9.83 12.68 26.88
C PRO A 362 -11.36 12.82 26.89
N PRO A 363 -11.99 12.89 25.70
CA PRO A 363 -13.43 12.86 25.60
C PRO A 363 -13.97 11.49 26.01
N VAL A 364 -15.21 11.47 26.50
CA VAL A 364 -15.92 10.22 26.86
C VAL A 364 -16.11 9.36 25.61
N ALA A 365 -15.75 8.09 25.72
CA ALA A 365 -15.93 7.15 24.62
C ALA A 365 -17.41 6.87 24.35
N PRO A 366 -17.85 6.78 23.07
CA PRO A 366 -19.21 6.35 22.76
C PRO A 366 -19.47 4.94 23.28
N ALA A 367 -20.63 4.74 23.88
CA ALA A 367 -21.12 3.43 24.23
C ALA A 367 -21.71 2.73 23.00
N VAL A 368 -21.30 1.51 22.74
CA VAL A 368 -21.83 0.64 21.69
C VAL A 368 -22.35 -0.63 22.32
N ASP A 369 -23.60 -0.96 22.04
CA ASP A 369 -24.25 -2.20 22.41
C ASP A 369 -24.56 -2.96 21.11
N ILE A 370 -23.77 -4.01 20.85
CA ILE A 370 -23.90 -4.83 19.64
C ILE A 370 -25.15 -5.70 19.62
N GLU A 371 -25.76 -5.99 20.77
CA GLU A 371 -26.97 -6.81 20.85
C GLU A 371 -28.18 -6.07 20.26
N ARG A 372 -28.19 -4.74 20.31
CA ARG A 372 -29.27 -3.94 19.74
C ARG A 372 -29.32 -3.97 18.20
N TRP A 373 -28.25 -4.42 17.51
CA TRP A 373 -28.25 -4.51 16.05
C TRP A 373 -29.35 -5.45 15.55
N ALA A 374 -29.55 -6.61 16.23
CA ALA A 374 -30.57 -7.57 15.85
C ALA A 374 -31.99 -7.04 15.95
N ALA A 375 -32.22 -6.02 16.78
CA ALA A 375 -33.54 -5.35 16.93
C ALA A 375 -33.68 -4.10 16.05
N ALA A 376 -32.63 -3.68 15.33
CA ALA A 376 -32.70 -2.51 14.46
C ALA A 376 -33.51 -2.81 13.17
N PRO A 377 -34.15 -1.82 12.57
CA PRO A 377 -34.85 -1.97 11.28
C PRO A 377 -33.87 -2.43 10.15
N ASP A 378 -32.64 -2.00 10.21
CA ASP A 378 -31.53 -2.44 9.37
C ASP A 378 -30.31 -2.76 10.28
N PRO A 379 -30.10 -4.05 10.61
CA PRO A 379 -29.01 -4.47 11.49
C PRO A 379 -27.61 -4.08 10.96
N LEU A 380 -27.44 -4.16 9.64
CA LEU A 380 -26.16 -3.87 9.02
C LEU A 380 -25.85 -2.36 9.02
N ASP A 381 -26.83 -1.51 8.74
CA ASP A 381 -26.65 -0.06 8.82
C ASP A 381 -26.35 0.38 10.27
N ALA A 382 -27.03 -0.19 11.25
CA ALA A 382 -26.75 0.06 12.66
C ALA A 382 -25.31 -0.32 13.04
N ALA A 383 -24.82 -1.49 12.60
CA ALA A 383 -23.47 -1.96 12.85
C ALA A 383 -22.43 -1.05 12.17
N VAL A 384 -22.65 -0.68 10.91
CA VAL A 384 -21.78 0.23 10.16
C VAL A 384 -21.69 1.61 10.82
N THR A 385 -22.81 2.11 11.32
CA THR A 385 -22.90 3.40 12.03
C THR A 385 -22.08 3.37 13.33
N ASP A 386 -22.18 2.31 14.11
CA ASP A 386 -21.38 2.14 15.33
C ASP A 386 -19.87 2.04 15.02
N VAL A 387 -19.49 1.31 13.99
CA VAL A 387 -18.09 1.22 13.53
C VAL A 387 -17.58 2.61 13.11
N ALA A 388 -18.33 3.35 12.32
CA ALA A 388 -17.94 4.69 11.88
C ALA A 388 -17.84 5.68 13.04
N MET A 389 -18.75 5.63 14.00
CA MET A 389 -18.75 6.45 15.21
C MET A 389 -17.50 6.18 16.07
N LEU A 390 -17.18 4.92 16.34
CA LEU A 390 -15.97 4.54 17.09
C LEU A 390 -14.68 4.94 16.33
N ALA A 391 -14.68 4.78 15.01
CA ALA A 391 -13.54 5.17 14.19
C ALA A 391 -13.28 6.70 14.28
N ARG A 392 -14.34 7.52 14.19
CA ARG A 392 -14.23 8.98 14.38
C ARG A 392 -13.69 9.34 15.75
N HIS A 393 -14.18 8.69 16.79
CA HIS A 393 -13.69 8.92 18.16
C HIS A 393 -12.21 8.53 18.30
N ALA A 394 -11.82 7.37 17.77
CA ALA A 394 -10.44 6.93 17.77
C ALA A 394 -9.51 7.91 17.02
N MET A 395 -9.96 8.49 15.90
CA MET A 395 -9.22 9.50 15.14
C MET A 395 -9.07 10.80 15.94
N ALA A 396 -10.13 11.24 16.61
CA ALA A 396 -10.12 12.46 17.45
C ALA A 396 -9.13 12.31 18.61
N LEU A 397 -9.15 11.17 19.31
CA LEU A 397 -8.18 10.85 20.37
C LEU A 397 -6.73 10.89 19.86
N ARG A 398 -6.49 10.31 18.68
CA ARG A 398 -5.15 10.34 18.08
C ARG A 398 -4.68 11.76 17.77
N THR A 399 -5.55 12.60 17.22
CA THR A 399 -5.23 14.01 16.92
C THR A 399 -4.87 14.77 18.21
N ARG A 400 -5.65 14.58 19.29
CA ARG A 400 -5.37 15.19 20.59
C ARG A 400 -4.05 14.67 21.19
N LEU A 401 -3.82 13.35 21.14
CA LEU A 401 -2.60 12.74 21.66
C LEU A 401 -1.35 13.29 20.93
N ARG A 402 -1.39 13.44 19.62
CA ARG A 402 -0.30 14.01 18.84
C ARG A 402 0.04 15.44 19.29
N ARG A 403 -1.00 16.28 19.46
CA ARG A 403 -0.82 17.66 19.97
C ARG A 403 -0.19 17.65 21.37
N ALA A 404 -0.69 16.78 22.26
CA ALA A 404 -0.20 16.66 23.62
C ALA A 404 1.28 16.25 23.71
N VAL A 405 1.78 15.40 22.78
CA VAL A 405 3.18 14.94 22.79
C VAL A 405 4.09 15.76 21.85
N GLY A 406 3.58 16.81 21.22
CA GLY A 406 4.36 17.67 20.31
C GLY A 406 4.86 16.96 19.04
N GLU A 407 4.17 15.90 18.60
CA GLU A 407 4.53 15.23 17.34
C GLU A 407 4.17 16.10 16.14
N PRO A 408 5.11 16.32 15.20
CA PRO A 408 4.83 17.11 14.00
C PRO A 408 3.71 16.46 13.17
N GLU A 409 2.89 17.29 12.54
CA GLU A 409 1.91 16.83 11.57
C GLU A 409 2.65 16.16 10.39
N GLY A 410 2.42 14.90 10.16
CA GLY A 410 3.02 14.16 9.02
C GLY A 410 4.06 13.10 9.36
N ASP A 411 4.45 12.87 10.61
CA ASP A 411 5.37 11.77 10.91
C ASP A 411 4.69 10.40 10.72
N ALA A 412 5.09 9.72 9.62
CA ALA A 412 4.55 8.41 9.24
C ALA A 412 5.08 7.25 10.09
N THR A 413 6.06 7.52 10.97
CA THR A 413 6.87 6.47 11.62
C THR A 413 6.39 6.05 13.00
N PHE A 414 5.31 6.64 13.54
CA PHE A 414 4.79 6.23 14.84
C PHE A 414 4.11 4.86 14.76
N ASP A 415 4.82 3.84 15.24
CA ASP A 415 4.31 2.47 15.37
C ASP A 415 3.59 2.32 16.72
N GLU A 416 2.26 2.33 16.71
CA GLU A 416 1.44 2.14 17.92
C GLU A 416 1.60 0.72 18.53
N SER A 417 2.24 -0.21 17.84
CA SER A 417 2.49 -1.57 18.32
C SER A 417 3.72 -1.68 19.22
N ARG A 418 4.54 -0.63 19.37
CA ARG A 418 5.70 -0.65 20.27
C ARG A 418 5.29 -0.55 21.74
N PRO A 419 5.93 -1.34 22.63
CA PRO A 419 5.64 -1.31 24.07
C PRO A 419 5.88 0.07 24.67
N SER A 420 5.07 0.45 25.64
CA SER A 420 5.03 1.77 26.29
C SER A 420 6.33 2.22 26.98
N SER A 421 7.30 1.34 27.20
CA SER A 421 8.55 1.64 27.90
C SER A 421 9.52 2.54 27.10
N GLU A 422 9.46 2.52 25.74
CA GLU A 422 10.29 3.42 24.92
C GLU A 422 9.66 4.81 24.72
N THR A 423 8.33 4.90 24.80
CA THR A 423 7.60 6.16 24.61
C THR A 423 7.76 7.10 25.83
N VAL A 424 7.86 6.56 27.04
CA VAL A 424 8.09 7.35 28.27
C VAL A 424 9.46 8.03 28.25
N GLY A 425 10.47 7.41 27.64
CA GLY A 425 11.80 7.99 27.47
C GLY A 425 11.83 9.17 26.51
N LEU A 426 10.96 9.19 25.50
CA LEU A 426 10.90 10.26 24.49
C LEU A 426 10.16 11.49 25.01
N VAL A 427 9.02 11.30 25.71
CA VAL A 427 8.25 12.38 26.34
C VAL A 427 9.11 13.09 27.40
N GLY A 428 9.86 12.34 28.22
CA GLY A 428 10.78 12.91 29.20
C GLY A 428 11.94 13.70 28.58
N LYS A 429 12.41 13.35 27.39
CA LYS A 429 13.47 14.09 26.67
C LYS A 429 12.95 15.37 25.98
N VAL A 430 11.74 15.37 25.45
CA VAL A 430 11.13 16.54 24.83
C VAL A 430 10.78 17.60 25.89
N MET A 431 10.19 17.17 27.01
CA MET A 431 9.84 18.08 28.11
C MET A 431 11.08 18.72 28.81
N ARG A 432 12.24 18.03 28.82
CA ARG A 432 13.49 18.66 29.32
C ARG A 432 14.07 19.68 28.36
N ARG A 433 13.82 19.60 27.06
CA ARG A 433 14.29 20.56 26.07
C ARG A 433 13.48 21.89 26.06
N VAL A 434 12.19 21.80 26.40
CA VAL A 434 11.31 22.99 26.46
C VAL A 434 11.55 23.83 27.75
N ARG A 435 12.17 23.27 28.81
CA ARG A 435 12.50 24.00 30.02
C ARG A 435 13.81 24.80 29.97
N TYR A 436 14.56 24.77 28.85
CA TYR A 436 15.82 25.46 28.67
C TYR A 436 15.88 26.36 27.41
N LEU A 437 14.74 26.70 26.84
CA LEU A 437 14.55 27.80 25.90
C LEU A 437 13.44 28.73 26.43
#